data_b60fc58016b7941f22def383f8f8e7ac
#
_entry.id   b60fc58016b7941f22def383f8f8e7ac
#
_cell.length_a   1.000
_cell.length_b   1.000
_cell.length_c   1.000
_cell.angle_alpha   90.00
_cell.angle_beta   90.00
_cell.angle_gamma   90.00
#
_symmetry.space_group_name_H-M   'P 1'
#
loop_
_entity.id
_entity.type
_entity.pdbx_description
1 polymer ?
#
loop_
_entity_poly.entity_id
_entity_poly.type
_entity_poly.pdbx_seq_one_letter_code
_entity_poly.pdbx_strand_id
1 'polypeptide(L)'
;MRYVNQLDHPYVMYQTNRDHPEDTRRSHGTFAMSGCGLASAVMVADRLLADCGFDIMDAVALAYESGANHAIGTDYDIFAPAFAEKAGLEFKATNDLAEVRNCLRSGGAVVALSTGDREDGHIGLFTHGAHFIAIVSELRDGRVLVLDPSLSEGKYDEEARKDKATVDG
;
A
#
# COMPACT_ATOMS: atom_id res chain seq x y z
N MET A 1 -8.24 14.63 0.35
CA MET A 1 -7.47 13.35 0.29
C MET A 1 -8.47 12.23 0.19
N ARG A 2 -8.35 11.41 -0.87
CA ARG A 2 -9.25 10.29 -1.11
C ARG A 2 -8.73 9.06 -0.38
N TYR A 3 -9.62 8.34 0.31
CA TYR A 3 -9.34 7.02 0.84
C TYR A 3 -9.77 5.94 -0.17
N VAL A 4 -8.94 4.91 -0.36
CA VAL A 4 -9.21 3.77 -1.23
C VAL A 4 -9.12 2.49 -0.42
N ASN A 5 -10.27 1.84 -0.21
CA ASN A 5 -10.31 0.50 0.36
C ASN A 5 -10.34 -0.53 -0.77
N GLN A 6 -9.31 -1.36 -0.87
CA GLN A 6 -9.25 -2.40 -1.92
C GLN A 6 -10.44 -3.35 -1.87
N LEU A 7 -11.01 -3.58 -0.68
CA LEU A 7 -12.13 -4.50 -0.47
C LEU A 7 -13.42 -4.04 -1.17
N ASP A 8 -13.55 -2.73 -1.45
CA ASP A 8 -14.69 -2.16 -2.16
C ASP A 8 -14.63 -2.41 -3.67
N HIS A 9 -13.54 -3.02 -4.16
CA HIS A 9 -13.28 -3.24 -5.59
C HIS A 9 -13.14 -4.72 -5.97
N PRO A 10 -14.09 -5.61 -5.58
CA PRO A 10 -13.97 -7.05 -5.85
C PRO A 10 -14.13 -7.41 -7.33
N TYR A 11 -14.65 -6.48 -8.14
CA TYR A 11 -14.88 -6.69 -9.58
C TYR A 11 -13.78 -6.07 -10.46
N VAL A 12 -12.86 -5.31 -9.89
CA VAL A 12 -11.69 -4.80 -10.62
C VAL A 12 -10.70 -5.93 -10.76
N MET A 13 -10.40 -6.30 -12.01
CA MET A 13 -9.45 -7.36 -12.30
C MET A 13 -8.02 -6.85 -12.08
N TYR A 14 -7.29 -7.57 -11.23
CA TYR A 14 -5.85 -7.40 -11.05
C TYR A 14 -5.23 -8.77 -10.88
N GLN A 15 -4.94 -9.41 -12.01
CA GLN A 15 -4.40 -10.76 -12.06
C GLN A 15 -2.88 -10.70 -11.91
N THR A 16 -2.38 -10.95 -10.72
CA THR A 16 -0.96 -11.12 -10.47
C THR A 16 -0.44 -12.35 -11.22
N ASN A 17 0.82 -12.37 -11.58
CA ASN A 17 1.46 -13.41 -12.37
C ASN A 17 0.90 -13.61 -13.81
N ARG A 18 0.01 -12.71 -14.30
CA ARG A 18 -0.54 -12.84 -15.65
C ARG A 18 0.55 -12.91 -16.72
N ASP A 19 1.57 -12.09 -16.57
CA ASP A 19 2.68 -11.95 -17.52
C ASP A 19 3.94 -12.70 -17.06
N HIS A 20 3.81 -13.55 -16.01
CA HIS A 20 4.88 -14.34 -15.41
C HIS A 20 4.47 -15.82 -15.27
N PRO A 21 4.32 -16.55 -16.38
CA PRO A 21 3.81 -17.93 -16.37
C PRO A 21 4.74 -18.91 -15.65
N GLU A 22 6.01 -18.54 -15.47
CA GLU A 22 7.00 -19.32 -14.71
C GLU A 22 6.77 -19.27 -13.20
N ASP A 23 6.02 -18.28 -12.70
CA ASP A 23 5.70 -18.16 -11.28
C ASP A 23 4.55 -19.11 -10.92
N THR A 24 4.88 -20.18 -10.20
CA THR A 24 3.91 -21.19 -9.77
C THR A 24 3.09 -20.79 -8.55
N ARG A 25 3.38 -19.64 -7.93
CA ARG A 25 2.57 -19.12 -6.84
C ARG A 25 1.18 -18.77 -7.34
N ARG A 26 0.20 -18.93 -6.45
CA ARG A 26 -1.18 -18.69 -6.83
C ARG A 26 -1.39 -17.24 -7.25
N SER A 27 -1.89 -17.04 -8.46
CA SER A 27 -2.37 -15.75 -8.91
C SER A 27 -3.69 -15.39 -8.21
N HIS A 28 -3.79 -14.17 -7.73
CA HIS A 28 -5.04 -13.58 -7.27
C HIS A 28 -5.66 -12.79 -8.42
N GLY A 29 -6.98 -12.90 -8.61
CA GLY A 29 -7.62 -12.37 -9.80
C GLY A 29 -8.17 -10.97 -9.67
N THR A 30 -8.23 -10.38 -8.46
CA THR A 30 -8.92 -9.11 -8.24
C THR A 30 -8.10 -8.12 -7.42
N PHE A 31 -8.44 -6.84 -7.60
CA PHE A 31 -7.89 -5.74 -6.81
C PHE A 31 -8.15 -5.91 -5.31
N ALA A 32 -9.34 -6.38 -4.94
CA ALA A 32 -9.69 -6.65 -3.54
C ALA A 32 -8.73 -7.67 -2.88
N MET A 33 -8.16 -8.58 -3.64
CA MET A 33 -7.26 -9.63 -3.10
C MET A 33 -5.79 -9.21 -3.07
N SER A 34 -5.34 -8.40 -4.03
CA SER A 34 -3.91 -8.12 -4.24
C SER A 34 -3.58 -6.65 -4.47
N GLY A 35 -4.56 -5.76 -4.38
CA GLY A 35 -4.42 -4.36 -4.75
C GLY A 35 -3.85 -3.42 -3.68
N CYS A 36 -3.38 -3.92 -2.54
CA CYS A 36 -2.96 -3.06 -1.42
C CYS A 36 -1.87 -2.05 -1.81
N GLY A 37 -0.85 -2.49 -2.57
CA GLY A 37 0.20 -1.61 -3.05
C GLY A 37 -0.32 -0.53 -4.01
N LEU A 38 -1.21 -0.92 -4.93
CA LEU A 38 -1.80 0.00 -5.90
C LEU A 38 -2.74 1.01 -5.22
N ALA A 39 -3.58 0.55 -4.30
CA ALA A 39 -4.45 1.43 -3.51
C ALA A 39 -3.62 2.44 -2.69
N SER A 40 -2.53 1.98 -2.07
CA SER A 40 -1.60 2.85 -1.34
C SER A 40 -0.97 3.91 -2.25
N ALA A 41 -0.57 3.56 -3.47
CA ALA A 41 -0.05 4.53 -4.44
C ALA A 41 -1.10 5.57 -4.86
N VAL A 42 -2.34 5.15 -5.10
CA VAL A 42 -3.45 6.07 -5.42
C VAL A 42 -3.68 7.07 -4.29
N MET A 43 -3.67 6.60 -3.03
CA MET A 43 -3.83 7.47 -1.87
C MET A 43 -2.65 8.45 -1.69
N VAL A 44 -1.43 8.00 -1.97
CA VAL A 44 -0.23 8.86 -1.97
C VAL A 44 -0.29 9.89 -3.09
N ALA A 45 -0.69 9.51 -4.30
CA ALA A 45 -0.87 10.44 -5.41
C ALA A 45 -1.88 11.54 -5.05
N ASP A 46 -3.05 11.16 -4.55
CA ASP A 46 -4.09 12.11 -4.13
C ASP A 46 -3.65 13.01 -2.96
N ARG A 47 -2.76 12.51 -2.09
CA ARG A 47 -2.19 13.30 -0.98
C ARG A 47 -1.19 14.35 -1.44
N LEU A 48 -0.36 14.01 -2.43
CA LEU A 48 0.78 14.84 -2.87
C LEU A 48 0.44 15.76 -4.04
N LEU A 49 -0.50 15.38 -4.88
CA LEU A 49 -0.81 16.06 -6.13
C LEU A 49 -2.26 16.53 -6.11
N ALA A 50 -2.47 17.84 -6.23
CA ALA A 50 -3.81 18.38 -6.39
C ALA A 50 -4.39 17.92 -7.75
N ASP A 51 -5.59 17.35 -7.73
CA ASP A 51 -6.35 16.95 -8.94
C ASP A 51 -5.56 16.06 -9.91
N CYS A 52 -4.71 15.17 -9.40
CA CYS A 52 -3.83 14.35 -10.24
C CYS A 52 -4.59 13.38 -11.16
N GLY A 53 -5.86 13.11 -10.89
CA GLY A 53 -6.69 12.20 -11.69
C GLY A 53 -6.24 10.74 -11.67
N PHE A 54 -5.14 10.41 -11.01
CA PHE A 54 -4.64 9.04 -10.92
C PHE A 54 -5.56 8.17 -10.07
N ASP A 55 -6.08 7.10 -10.67
CA ASP A 55 -7.04 6.21 -10.01
C ASP A 55 -6.57 4.74 -9.97
N ILE A 56 -7.44 3.85 -9.49
CA ILE A 56 -7.13 2.42 -9.38
C ILE A 56 -6.93 1.75 -10.74
N MET A 57 -7.60 2.23 -11.79
CA MET A 57 -7.44 1.68 -13.14
C MET A 57 -6.10 2.11 -13.74
N ASP A 58 -5.68 3.35 -13.50
CA ASP A 58 -4.34 3.82 -13.88
C ASP A 58 -3.24 3.04 -13.16
N ALA A 59 -3.43 2.75 -11.86
CA ALA A 59 -2.49 1.97 -11.08
C ALA A 59 -2.39 0.52 -11.59
N VAL A 60 -3.52 -0.11 -11.90
CA VAL A 60 -3.55 -1.46 -12.50
C VAL A 60 -2.88 -1.48 -13.88
N ALA A 61 -3.21 -0.50 -14.73
CA ALA A 61 -2.59 -0.38 -16.05
C ALA A 61 -1.06 -0.23 -15.93
N LEU A 62 -0.60 0.66 -15.04
CA LEU A 62 0.82 0.88 -14.80
C LEU A 62 1.52 -0.38 -14.28
N ALA A 63 0.89 -1.14 -13.38
CA ALA A 63 1.45 -2.39 -12.88
C ALA A 63 1.65 -3.42 -13.99
N TYR A 64 0.73 -3.50 -14.96
CA TYR A 64 0.88 -4.35 -16.13
C TYR A 64 1.93 -3.81 -17.11
N GLU A 65 1.92 -2.51 -17.41
CA GLU A 65 2.86 -1.87 -18.32
C GLU A 65 4.31 -1.99 -17.86
N SER A 66 4.55 -1.87 -16.55
CA SER A 66 5.87 -1.98 -15.94
C SER A 66 6.31 -3.42 -15.65
N GLY A 67 5.42 -4.40 -15.77
CA GLY A 67 5.69 -5.79 -15.36
C GLY A 67 5.70 -6.00 -13.84
N ALA A 68 5.15 -5.06 -13.08
CA ALA A 68 5.14 -5.12 -11.61
C ALA A 68 4.06 -6.05 -11.03
N ASN A 69 3.15 -6.58 -11.84
CA ASN A 69 2.10 -7.53 -11.43
C ASN A 69 2.66 -8.93 -11.15
N HIS A 70 3.68 -9.00 -10.29
CA HIS A 70 4.46 -10.20 -10.04
C HIS A 70 4.14 -10.81 -8.68
N ALA A 71 4.45 -12.08 -8.50
CA ALA A 71 4.22 -12.83 -7.27
C ALA A 71 2.73 -12.88 -6.86
N ILE A 72 2.44 -12.66 -5.59
CA ILE A 72 1.09 -12.65 -5.02
C ILE A 72 0.56 -11.23 -4.81
N GLY A 73 1.12 -10.24 -5.49
CA GLY A 73 0.74 -8.84 -5.35
C GLY A 73 1.43 -7.96 -6.38
N THR A 74 2.01 -6.88 -5.91
CA THR A 74 2.75 -5.91 -6.72
C THR A 74 4.21 -5.89 -6.28
N ASP A 75 5.12 -6.07 -7.25
CA ASP A 75 6.55 -5.86 -7.04
C ASP A 75 6.81 -4.35 -6.96
N TYR A 76 7.09 -3.87 -5.75
CA TYR A 76 7.24 -2.45 -5.51
C TYR A 76 8.60 -1.91 -5.92
N ASP A 77 9.62 -2.77 -6.10
CA ASP A 77 10.91 -2.35 -6.64
C ASP A 77 10.79 -1.95 -8.12
N ILE A 78 9.80 -2.52 -8.82
CA ILE A 78 9.45 -2.17 -10.20
C ILE A 78 8.39 -1.07 -10.25
N PHE A 79 7.32 -1.22 -9.46
CA PHE A 79 6.16 -0.33 -9.55
C PHE A 79 6.47 1.09 -9.06
N ALA A 80 7.18 1.25 -7.93
CA ALA A 80 7.34 2.55 -7.30
C ALA A 80 8.16 3.55 -8.14
N PRO A 81 9.27 3.17 -8.79
CA PRO A 81 9.95 4.06 -9.73
C PRO A 81 9.07 4.46 -10.92
N ALA A 82 8.36 3.51 -11.53
CA ALA A 82 7.47 3.78 -12.66
C ALA A 82 6.30 4.70 -12.26
N PHE A 83 5.75 4.49 -11.07
CA PHE A 83 4.71 5.36 -10.51
C PHE A 83 5.23 6.78 -10.27
N ALA A 84 6.40 6.92 -9.65
CA ALA A 84 7.00 8.22 -9.37
C ALA A 84 7.29 9.00 -10.65
N GLU A 85 7.84 8.35 -11.68
CA GLU A 85 8.07 8.94 -12.99
C GLU A 85 6.75 9.41 -13.63
N LYS A 86 5.73 8.54 -13.68
CA LYS A 86 4.42 8.86 -14.25
C LYS A 86 3.72 10.00 -13.50
N ALA A 87 3.86 10.06 -12.19
CA ALA A 87 3.27 11.08 -11.34
C ALA A 87 4.11 12.36 -11.22
N GLY A 88 5.34 12.40 -11.73
CA GLY A 88 6.24 13.53 -11.58
C GLY A 88 6.71 13.74 -10.14
N LEU A 89 6.87 12.67 -9.38
CA LEU A 89 7.29 12.67 -7.98
C LEU A 89 8.75 12.26 -7.84
N GLU A 90 9.42 12.80 -6.83
CA GLU A 90 10.69 12.25 -6.38
C GLU A 90 10.46 10.98 -5.56
N PHE A 91 11.27 9.95 -5.78
CA PHE A 91 11.16 8.65 -5.12
C PHE A 91 12.48 8.23 -4.50
N LYS A 92 12.39 7.66 -3.30
CA LYS A 92 13.50 6.99 -2.63
C LYS A 92 13.00 5.76 -1.88
N ALA A 93 13.62 4.60 -2.11
CA ALA A 93 13.45 3.43 -1.27
C ALA A 93 14.38 3.51 -0.05
N THR A 94 13.88 3.18 1.14
CA THR A 94 14.67 3.18 2.37
C THR A 94 14.08 2.24 3.41
N ASN A 95 14.95 1.72 4.30
CA ASN A 95 14.56 1.03 5.53
C ASN A 95 14.94 1.86 6.78
N ASP A 96 15.38 3.10 6.61
CA ASP A 96 15.75 3.99 7.70
C ASP A 96 14.54 4.79 8.17
N LEU A 97 14.12 4.55 9.41
CA LEU A 97 12.98 5.26 10.03
C LEU A 97 13.23 6.77 10.17
N ALA A 98 14.48 7.22 10.28
CA ALA A 98 14.77 8.64 10.33
C ALA A 98 14.49 9.32 8.98
N GLU A 99 14.82 8.65 7.87
CA GLU A 99 14.50 9.12 6.52
C GLU A 99 12.98 9.14 6.28
N VAL A 100 12.26 8.08 6.71
CA VAL A 100 10.79 8.03 6.64
C VAL A 100 10.18 9.24 7.37
N ARG A 101 10.61 9.50 8.62
CA ARG A 101 10.11 10.65 9.39
C ARG A 101 10.45 11.98 8.74
N ASN A 102 11.65 12.12 8.19
CA ASN A 102 12.06 13.34 7.49
C ASN A 102 11.20 13.57 6.23
N CYS A 103 10.89 12.52 5.47
CA CYS A 103 9.96 12.59 4.33
C CYS A 103 8.59 13.13 4.77
N LEU A 104 8.00 12.55 5.81
CA LEU A 104 6.68 12.97 6.31
C LEU A 104 6.68 14.43 6.83
N ARG A 105 7.73 14.84 7.54
CA ARG A 105 7.88 16.21 8.07
C ARG A 105 8.08 17.25 6.97
N SER A 106 8.68 16.88 5.85
CA SER A 106 8.81 17.74 4.68
C SER A 106 7.58 17.75 3.76
N GLY A 107 6.50 17.11 4.17
CA GLY A 107 5.23 17.09 3.42
C GLY A 107 5.10 15.96 2.42
N GLY A 108 6.06 15.05 2.40
CA GLY A 108 6.02 13.82 1.61
C GLY A 108 5.02 12.79 2.16
N ALA A 109 4.94 11.67 1.47
CA ALA A 109 4.16 10.51 1.89
C ALA A 109 4.95 9.22 1.63
N VAL A 110 4.56 8.13 2.27
CA VAL A 110 5.29 6.88 2.24
C VAL A 110 4.35 5.73 1.93
N VAL A 111 4.75 4.84 1.04
CA VAL A 111 4.14 3.50 0.96
C VAL A 111 5.06 2.55 1.70
N ALA A 112 4.55 1.91 2.74
CA ALA A 112 5.32 0.99 3.57
C ALA A 112 4.83 -0.46 3.39
N LEU A 113 5.78 -1.38 3.22
CA LEU A 113 5.51 -2.81 3.31
C LEU A 113 5.50 -3.20 4.78
N SER A 114 4.34 -3.60 5.28
CA SER A 114 4.19 -4.17 6.62
C SER A 114 4.33 -5.68 6.55
N THR A 115 5.17 -6.21 7.43
CA THR A 115 5.24 -7.66 7.65
C THR A 115 4.07 -8.12 8.52
N GLY A 116 3.66 -9.38 8.32
CA GLY A 116 2.63 -10.01 9.12
C GLY A 116 3.17 -10.64 10.40
N ASP A 117 2.56 -11.77 10.73
CA ASP A 117 2.94 -12.55 11.91
C ASP A 117 4.35 -13.11 11.74
N ARG A 118 5.06 -13.19 12.86
CA ARG A 118 6.44 -13.67 12.90
C ARG A 118 6.54 -14.94 13.73
N GLU A 119 7.54 -15.73 13.43
CA GLU A 119 7.83 -16.98 14.15
C GLU A 119 8.10 -16.79 15.65
N ASP A 120 8.53 -15.58 16.04
CA ASP A 120 8.75 -15.20 17.45
C ASP A 120 7.45 -14.89 18.21
N GLY A 121 6.27 -15.09 17.59
CA GLY A 121 4.97 -14.85 18.18
C GLY A 121 4.45 -13.41 18.04
N HIS A 122 5.18 -12.54 17.34
CA HIS A 122 4.69 -11.20 17.04
C HIS A 122 3.52 -11.28 16.04
N ILE A 123 2.40 -10.66 16.38
CA ILE A 123 1.24 -10.54 15.49
C ILE A 123 1.33 -9.23 14.70
N GLY A 124 1.21 -9.33 13.39
CA GLY A 124 1.27 -8.19 12.49
C GLY A 124 0.11 -7.21 12.71
N LEU A 125 0.43 -5.91 12.83
CA LEU A 125 -0.57 -4.88 13.12
C LEU A 125 -1.61 -4.75 11.98
N PHE A 126 -1.16 -4.75 10.73
CA PHE A 126 -2.03 -4.49 9.58
C PHE A 126 -2.47 -5.77 8.85
N THR A 127 -1.80 -6.89 9.09
CA THR A 127 -2.03 -8.14 8.35
C THR A 127 -1.38 -9.31 9.09
N HIS A 128 -1.83 -10.52 8.81
CA HIS A 128 -1.13 -11.75 9.19
C HIS A 128 -0.06 -12.16 8.15
N GLY A 129 -0.11 -11.61 6.95
CA GLY A 129 0.87 -11.82 5.88
C GLY A 129 1.70 -10.58 5.57
N ALA A 130 1.90 -10.27 4.29
CA ALA A 130 2.51 -9.03 3.83
C ALA A 130 1.43 -8.06 3.35
N HIS A 131 1.60 -6.76 3.62
CA HIS A 131 0.61 -5.75 3.27
C HIS A 131 1.23 -4.38 3.07
N PHE A 132 0.85 -3.71 2.00
CA PHE A 132 1.23 -2.32 1.76
C PHE A 132 0.21 -1.38 2.40
N ILE A 133 0.71 -0.33 3.02
CA ILE A 133 -0.07 0.75 3.63
C ILE A 133 0.48 2.11 3.18
N ALA A 134 -0.36 3.14 3.17
CA ALA A 134 0.09 4.51 2.94
C ALA A 134 0.22 5.26 4.27
N ILE A 135 1.36 5.93 4.49
CA ILE A 135 1.60 6.81 5.64
C ILE A 135 1.66 8.24 5.10
N VAL A 136 0.75 9.09 5.54
CA VAL A 136 0.49 10.39 4.89
C VAL A 136 0.85 11.59 5.75
N SER A 137 1.10 11.41 7.02
CA SER A 137 1.62 12.47 7.91
C SER A 137 2.19 11.91 9.20
N GLU A 138 3.07 12.68 9.84
CA GLU A 138 3.46 12.53 11.24
C GLU A 138 2.71 13.57 12.08
N LEU A 139 2.11 13.14 13.18
CA LEU A 139 1.39 14.00 14.13
C LEU A 139 2.37 14.61 15.12
N ARG A 140 1.94 15.69 15.82
CA ARG A 140 2.80 16.40 16.79
C ARG A 140 3.26 15.55 17.97
N ASP A 141 2.52 14.49 18.30
CA ASP A 141 2.82 13.57 19.39
C ASP A 141 3.68 12.36 18.93
N GLY A 142 4.13 12.38 17.67
CA GLY A 142 4.98 11.35 17.08
C GLY A 142 4.24 10.13 16.51
N ARG A 143 2.90 10.08 16.66
CA ARG A 143 2.07 9.12 15.93
C ARG A 143 2.08 9.44 14.44
N VAL A 144 1.72 8.48 13.61
CA VAL A 144 1.58 8.66 12.16
C VAL A 144 0.15 8.40 11.74
N LEU A 145 -0.31 9.14 10.74
CA LEU A 145 -1.59 8.87 10.08
C LEU A 145 -1.36 7.85 8.97
N VAL A 146 -2.03 6.72 9.11
CA VAL A 146 -1.97 5.60 8.18
C VAL A 146 -3.30 5.46 7.46
N LEU A 147 -3.25 5.25 6.16
CA LEU A 147 -4.37 4.80 5.35
C LEU A 147 -4.17 3.32 5.03
N ASP A 148 -4.96 2.48 5.65
CA ASP A 148 -4.93 1.03 5.44
C ASP A 148 -5.87 0.65 4.29
N PRO A 149 -5.36 0.20 3.14
CA PRO A 149 -6.20 -0.12 1.99
C PRO A 149 -7.03 -1.40 2.14
N SER A 150 -6.93 -2.08 3.26
CA SER A 150 -7.68 -3.32 3.54
C SER A 150 -8.39 -3.24 4.90
N LEU A 151 -9.04 -2.11 5.16
CA LEU A 151 -9.79 -1.90 6.40
C LEU A 151 -11.13 -2.63 6.33
N SER A 152 -11.33 -3.58 7.23
CA SER A 152 -12.62 -4.25 7.47
C SER A 152 -13.12 -3.95 8.87
N GLU A 153 -14.43 -4.08 9.08
CA GLU A 153 -15.03 -3.93 10.40
C GLU A 153 -14.36 -4.88 11.41
N GLY A 154 -14.04 -4.37 12.57
CA GLY A 154 -13.41 -5.14 13.66
C GLY A 154 -11.95 -5.54 13.44
N LYS A 155 -11.30 -5.12 12.35
CA LYS A 155 -9.91 -5.51 12.05
C LYS A 155 -8.92 -5.23 13.18
N TYR A 156 -9.13 -4.14 13.90
CA TYR A 156 -8.25 -3.70 15.00
C TYR A 156 -8.79 -4.03 16.39
N ASP A 157 -9.89 -4.78 16.49
CA ASP A 157 -10.48 -5.21 17.76
C ASP A 157 -9.81 -6.48 18.32
N GLU A 158 -8.99 -7.15 17.51
CA GLU A 158 -8.19 -8.29 17.96
C GLU A 158 -7.29 -7.88 19.14
N GLU A 159 -7.22 -8.70 20.17
CA GLU A 159 -6.45 -8.41 21.40
C GLU A 159 -4.98 -8.06 21.10
N ALA A 160 -4.36 -8.69 20.10
CA ALA A 160 -2.98 -8.42 19.69
C ALA A 160 -2.78 -7.06 19.00
N ARG A 161 -3.87 -6.46 18.45
CA ARG A 161 -3.87 -5.19 17.71
C ARG A 161 -4.49 -4.04 18.49
N LYS A 162 -5.35 -4.39 19.43
CA LYS A 162 -6.03 -3.46 20.31
C LYS A 162 -5.04 -2.49 20.97
N ASP A 163 -5.42 -1.25 21.10
CA ASP A 163 -4.62 -0.17 21.67
C ASP A 163 -3.34 0.23 20.88
N LYS A 164 -3.03 -0.45 19.76
CA LYS A 164 -1.89 -0.10 18.89
C LYS A 164 -2.28 0.83 17.75
N ALA A 165 -3.57 0.88 17.41
CA ALA A 165 -4.12 1.78 16.39
C ALA A 165 -5.44 2.38 16.92
N THR A 166 -5.70 3.63 16.53
CA THR A 166 -7.01 4.27 16.68
C THR A 166 -7.61 4.38 15.29
N VAL A 167 -8.82 3.89 15.10
CA VAL A 167 -9.54 4.00 13.83
C VAL A 167 -10.43 5.25 13.91
N ASP A 168 -10.16 6.22 13.04
CA ASP A 168 -11.00 7.39 12.85
C ASP A 168 -12.03 7.08 11.76
N GLY A 169 -13.32 7.23 12.07
CA GLY A 169 -14.44 7.00 11.16
C GLY A 169 -14.65 8.13 10.15
#